data_66ee85a37c980d2f17246e434bc6b4a7
#
_entry.id   66ee85a37c980d2f17246e434bc6b4a7
#
_cell.length_a   1.000
_cell.length_b   1.000
_cell.length_c   1.000
_cell.angle_alpha   90.00
_cell.angle_beta   90.00
_cell.angle_gamma   90.00
#
_symmetry.space_group_name_H-M   'P 1'
#
loop_
_entity.id
_entity.type
_entity.pdbx_description
1 polymer ?
#
loop_
_entity_poly.entity_id
_entity_poly.type
_entity_poly.pdbx_seq_one_letter_code
_entity_poly.pdbx_strand_id
1 'polypeptide(L)'
;MQHLAIFLSNTFNKQLLIHQLLEKKATGLLSMFNSSDVQLFSSYTLQQYLHEEDIHGYCGIEAARTQTLRSMSSGEQKKVLLQHLLSLMPGFLIVDNVFDNLDTAAQQSLKAELQQAAN
;
A
#
# COMPACT_ATOMS: atom_id res chain seq x y z
N MET A 1 9.89 -11.02 -6.30
CA MET A 1 10.00 -9.83 -5.41
C MET A 1 10.72 -10.23 -4.14
N GLN A 2 11.71 -9.46 -3.72
CA GLN A 2 12.42 -9.73 -2.46
C GLN A 2 11.67 -9.10 -1.30
N HIS A 3 11.72 -9.77 -0.16
CA HIS A 3 11.12 -9.24 1.08
C HIS A 3 12.19 -8.59 1.94
N LEU A 4 11.83 -7.46 2.51
CA LEU A 4 12.65 -6.82 3.54
C LEU A 4 11.72 -6.36 4.64
N ALA A 5 11.90 -6.88 5.85
CA ALA A 5 11.18 -6.42 7.02
C ALA A 5 12.06 -5.43 7.80
N ILE A 6 11.51 -4.26 8.07
CA ILE A 6 12.22 -3.22 8.82
C ILE A 6 11.48 -3.01 10.14
N PHE A 7 12.20 -3.19 11.26
CA PHE A 7 11.67 -2.97 12.58
C PHE A 7 12.15 -1.61 13.08
N LEU A 8 11.19 -0.74 13.41
CA LEU A 8 11.47 0.62 13.86
C LEU A 8 11.08 0.78 15.32
N SER A 9 11.89 1.54 16.07
CA SER A 9 11.52 1.90 17.42
C SER A 9 10.38 2.92 17.43
N ASN A 10 9.68 3.04 18.56
CA ASN A 10 8.59 4.00 18.70
C ASN A 10 9.04 5.44 18.57
N THR A 11 10.34 5.69 18.78
CA THR A 11 10.93 7.03 18.65
C THR A 11 11.37 7.36 17.23
N PHE A 12 11.37 6.36 16.33
CA PHE A 12 11.81 6.56 14.97
C PHE A 12 10.70 7.21 14.13
N ASN A 13 11.09 8.19 13.29
CA ASN A 13 10.14 8.87 12.43
C ASN A 13 9.93 8.05 11.13
N LYS A 14 8.95 7.15 11.14
CA LYS A 14 8.67 6.30 9.98
C LYS A 14 8.17 7.11 8.79
N GLN A 15 7.49 8.23 9.01
CA GLN A 15 6.97 9.08 7.93
C GLN A 15 8.13 9.68 7.13
N LEU A 16 9.19 10.10 7.81
CA LEU A 16 10.38 10.59 7.13
C LEU A 16 11.03 9.50 6.29
N LEU A 17 11.15 8.28 6.82
CA LEU A 17 11.71 7.16 6.08
C LEU A 17 10.89 6.83 4.84
N ILE A 18 9.57 6.75 4.98
CA ILE A 18 8.66 6.49 3.87
C ILE A 18 8.80 7.58 2.80
N HIS A 19 8.83 8.84 3.22
CA HIS A 19 8.97 9.96 2.32
C HIS A 19 10.30 9.89 1.53
N GLN A 20 11.39 9.55 2.21
CA GLN A 20 12.69 9.39 1.57
C GLN A 20 12.69 8.25 0.55
N LEU A 21 12.03 7.13 0.86
CA LEU A 21 11.91 6.00 -0.07
C LEU A 21 11.07 6.37 -1.29
N LEU A 22 9.96 7.07 -1.09
CA LEU A 22 9.09 7.50 -2.18
C LEU A 22 9.77 8.51 -3.10
N GLU A 23 10.59 9.40 -2.55
CA GLU A 23 11.32 10.40 -3.31
C GLU A 23 12.67 9.90 -3.84
N LYS A 24 13.00 8.63 -3.60
CA LYS A 24 14.26 8.00 -4.01
C LYS A 24 15.48 8.69 -3.42
N LYS A 25 15.37 9.12 -2.16
CA LYS A 25 16.42 9.81 -1.39
C LYS A 25 16.84 9.06 -0.14
N ALA A 26 16.59 7.75 -0.08
CA ALA A 26 16.98 6.94 1.06
C ALA A 26 18.51 6.88 1.18
N THR A 27 19.00 6.77 2.41
CA THR A 27 20.43 6.70 2.73
C THR A 27 20.78 5.35 3.36
N GLY A 28 22.07 5.05 3.44
CA GLY A 28 22.55 3.81 4.04
C GLY A 28 22.14 2.58 3.25
N LEU A 29 21.77 1.51 3.95
CA LEU A 29 21.38 0.25 3.33
C LEU A 29 20.16 0.37 2.43
N LEU A 30 19.28 1.32 2.72
CA LEU A 30 18.04 1.48 1.96
C LEU A 30 18.25 2.25 0.66
N SER A 31 19.43 2.81 0.43
CA SER A 31 19.73 3.52 -0.82
C SER A 31 19.62 2.62 -2.05
N MET A 32 19.70 1.29 -1.86
CA MET A 32 19.53 0.33 -2.95
C MET A 32 18.16 0.42 -3.61
N PHE A 33 17.15 0.97 -2.92
CA PHE A 33 15.79 1.10 -3.45
C PHE A 33 15.58 2.41 -4.24
N ASN A 34 16.53 3.34 -4.24
CA ASN A 34 16.36 4.63 -4.89
C ASN A 34 16.17 4.55 -6.41
N SER A 35 16.64 3.48 -7.03
CA SER A 35 16.49 3.27 -8.47
C SER A 35 15.25 2.45 -8.85
N SER A 36 14.50 1.95 -7.88
CA SER A 36 13.32 1.11 -8.12
C SER A 36 12.04 1.93 -8.09
N ASP A 37 11.05 1.48 -8.87
CA ASP A 37 9.70 2.00 -8.74
C ASP A 37 9.11 1.54 -7.43
N VAL A 38 8.50 2.45 -6.68
CA VAL A 38 7.95 2.17 -5.37
C VAL A 38 6.47 2.52 -5.33
N GLN A 39 5.68 1.67 -4.67
CA GLN A 39 4.30 1.95 -4.33
C GLN A 39 4.13 1.86 -2.81
N LEU A 40 3.24 2.68 -2.30
CA LEU A 40 2.91 2.72 -0.88
C LEU A 40 1.52 2.14 -0.65
N PHE A 41 1.45 1.06 0.12
CA PHE A 41 0.19 0.47 0.56
C PHE A 41 -0.05 0.88 2.01
N SER A 42 -0.92 1.87 2.22
CA SER A 42 -1.20 2.43 3.53
C SER A 42 -2.61 3.03 3.56
N SER A 43 -3.07 3.36 4.75
CA SER A 43 -4.35 4.08 4.91
C SER A 43 -4.31 5.45 4.24
N TYR A 44 -3.16 6.11 4.23
CA TYR A 44 -2.99 7.38 3.54
C TYR A 44 -3.23 7.23 2.04
N THR A 45 -2.64 6.22 1.41
CA THR A 45 -2.84 5.95 -0.01
C THR A 45 -4.32 5.65 -0.31
N LEU A 46 -4.96 4.85 0.53
CA LEU A 46 -6.38 4.55 0.39
C LEU A 46 -7.23 5.82 0.43
N GLN A 47 -6.93 6.73 1.36
CA GLN A 47 -7.66 7.99 1.45
C GLN A 47 -7.48 8.86 0.20
N GLN A 48 -6.32 8.83 -0.43
CA GLN A 48 -6.09 9.55 -1.68
C GLN A 48 -6.99 9.02 -2.80
N TYR A 49 -7.13 7.70 -2.94
CA TYR A 49 -8.02 7.11 -3.95
C TYR A 49 -9.49 7.40 -3.65
N LEU A 50 -9.89 7.36 -2.39
CA LEU A 50 -11.25 7.72 -1.98
C LEU A 50 -11.56 9.18 -2.29
N HIS A 51 -10.60 10.08 -2.06
CA HIS A 51 -10.75 11.50 -2.35
C HIS A 51 -10.91 11.74 -3.87
N GLU A 52 -10.11 11.06 -4.69
CA GLU A 52 -10.25 11.13 -6.15
C GLU A 52 -11.63 10.67 -6.61
N GLU A 53 -12.13 9.59 -6.02
CA GLU A 53 -13.47 9.09 -6.34
C GLU A 53 -14.56 10.12 -5.96
N ASP A 54 -14.42 10.73 -4.78
CA ASP A 54 -15.39 11.74 -4.31
C ASP A 54 -15.42 12.96 -5.24
N ILE A 55 -14.27 13.36 -5.79
CA ILE A 55 -14.18 14.54 -6.66
C ILE A 55 -14.61 14.22 -8.09
N HIS A 56 -14.12 13.08 -8.65
CA HIS A 56 -14.24 12.78 -10.07
C HIS A 56 -15.23 11.65 -10.38
N GLY A 57 -15.80 11.01 -9.37
CA GLY A 57 -16.73 9.88 -9.54
C GLY A 57 -16.05 8.54 -9.84
N TYR A 58 -14.74 8.54 -10.05
CA TYR A 58 -13.96 7.34 -10.35
C TYR A 58 -12.52 7.55 -9.88
N CYS A 59 -11.99 6.56 -9.15
CA CYS A 59 -10.67 6.68 -8.53
C CYS A 59 -9.53 6.17 -9.43
N GLY A 60 -9.82 5.61 -10.60
CA GLY A 60 -8.79 5.03 -11.48
C GLY A 60 -8.53 3.55 -11.27
N ILE A 61 -9.16 2.92 -10.30
CA ILE A 61 -9.02 1.48 -10.05
C ILE A 61 -10.13 0.75 -10.83
N GLU A 62 -9.76 -0.16 -11.71
CA GLU A 62 -10.72 -0.85 -12.58
C GLU A 62 -11.82 -1.57 -11.79
N ALA A 63 -11.46 -2.24 -10.69
CA ALA A 63 -12.41 -2.94 -9.84
C ALA A 63 -13.44 -2.01 -9.18
N ALA A 64 -13.17 -0.71 -9.13
CA ALA A 64 -14.06 0.30 -8.56
C ALA A 64 -14.86 1.05 -9.64
N ARG A 65 -14.90 0.55 -10.86
CA ARG A 65 -15.63 1.18 -11.97
C ARG A 65 -17.14 0.98 -11.83
N THR A 66 -17.57 -0.22 -11.49
CA THR A 66 -18.99 -0.58 -11.38
C THR A 66 -19.50 -0.49 -9.93
N GLN A 67 -18.64 -0.71 -8.96
CA GLN A 67 -18.94 -0.58 -7.55
C GLN A 67 -17.93 0.39 -6.94
N THR A 68 -18.39 1.53 -6.42
CA THR A 68 -17.49 2.56 -5.91
C THR A 68 -16.65 2.02 -4.75
N LEU A 69 -15.42 2.51 -4.67
CA LEU A 69 -14.52 2.14 -3.57
C LEU A 69 -15.13 2.50 -2.22
N ARG A 70 -15.80 3.66 -2.13
CA ARG A 70 -16.45 4.14 -0.91
C ARG A 70 -17.55 3.20 -0.42
N SER A 71 -18.24 2.50 -1.33
CA SER A 71 -19.32 1.57 -0.99
C SER A 71 -18.83 0.21 -0.50
N MET A 72 -17.54 -0.07 -0.64
CA MET A 72 -16.95 -1.35 -0.22
C MET A 72 -16.65 -1.35 1.27
N SER A 73 -16.59 -2.55 1.87
CA SER A 73 -16.13 -2.71 3.25
C SER A 73 -14.65 -2.33 3.36
N SER A 74 -14.17 -2.08 4.59
CA SER A 74 -12.75 -1.75 4.83
C SER A 74 -11.80 -2.81 4.28
N GLY A 75 -12.12 -4.07 4.47
CA GLY A 75 -11.31 -5.17 3.97
C GLY A 75 -11.29 -5.22 2.45
N GLU A 76 -12.45 -5.02 1.83
CA GLU A 76 -12.54 -5.00 0.36
C GLU A 76 -11.78 -3.82 -0.23
N GLN A 77 -11.88 -2.63 0.37
CA GLN A 77 -11.14 -1.45 -0.07
C GLN A 77 -9.63 -1.72 -0.07
N LYS A 78 -9.13 -2.29 1.00
CA LYS A 78 -7.69 -2.59 1.12
C LYS A 78 -7.25 -3.66 0.13
N LYS A 79 -8.06 -4.68 -0.05
CA LYS A 79 -7.77 -5.75 -1.01
C LYS A 79 -7.73 -5.23 -2.44
N VAL A 80 -8.72 -4.43 -2.81
CA VAL A 80 -8.80 -3.81 -4.14
C VAL A 80 -7.60 -2.88 -4.38
N LEU A 81 -7.25 -2.08 -3.38
CA LEU A 81 -6.09 -1.19 -3.47
C LEU A 81 -4.80 -2.00 -3.65
N LEU A 82 -4.59 -3.04 -2.85
CA LEU A 82 -3.40 -3.88 -2.97
C LEU A 82 -3.28 -4.48 -4.37
N GLN A 83 -4.37 -5.04 -4.88
CA GLN A 83 -4.39 -5.64 -6.21
C GLN A 83 -4.05 -4.61 -7.28
N HIS A 84 -4.57 -3.40 -7.16
CA HIS A 84 -4.27 -2.32 -8.09
C HIS A 84 -2.79 -1.93 -8.03
N LEU A 85 -2.24 -1.74 -6.84
CA LEU A 85 -0.83 -1.37 -6.68
C LEU A 85 0.11 -2.44 -7.24
N LEU A 86 -0.23 -3.71 -7.03
CA LEU A 86 0.56 -4.81 -7.58
C LEU A 86 0.46 -4.87 -9.10
N SER A 87 -0.67 -4.48 -9.68
CA SER A 87 -0.85 -4.45 -11.13
C SER A 87 0.06 -3.42 -11.81
N LEU A 88 0.53 -2.43 -11.07
CA LEU A 88 1.48 -1.44 -11.56
C LEU A 88 2.92 -1.98 -11.63
N MET A 89 3.13 -3.21 -11.19
CA MET A 89 4.41 -3.93 -11.22
C MET A 89 5.55 -3.14 -10.56
N PRO A 90 5.40 -2.73 -9.29
CA PRO A 90 6.44 -1.96 -8.62
C PRO A 90 7.68 -2.80 -8.35
N GLY A 91 8.84 -2.14 -8.32
CA GLY A 91 10.08 -2.78 -7.93
C GLY A 91 10.08 -3.19 -6.46
N PHE A 92 9.43 -2.39 -5.59
CA PHE A 92 9.14 -2.80 -4.23
C PHE A 92 7.89 -2.10 -3.72
N LEU A 93 7.29 -2.69 -2.69
CA LEU A 93 6.06 -2.19 -2.08
C LEU A 93 6.32 -1.89 -0.61
N ILE A 94 5.98 -0.68 -0.20
CA ILE A 94 5.99 -0.30 1.22
C ILE A 94 4.62 -0.60 1.79
N VAL A 95 4.57 -1.39 2.88
CA VAL A 95 3.33 -1.73 3.56
C VAL A 95 3.37 -1.07 4.94
N ASP A 96 2.45 -0.15 5.18
CA ASP A 96 2.42 0.62 6.42
C ASP A 96 1.06 0.47 7.10
N ASN A 97 1.02 -0.34 8.15
CA ASN A 97 -0.10 -0.43 9.09
C ASN A 97 -1.46 -0.67 8.43
N VAL A 98 -1.53 -1.68 7.56
CA VAL A 98 -2.74 -1.95 6.77
C VAL A 98 -3.73 -2.90 7.44
N PHE A 99 -3.35 -3.51 8.57
CA PHE A 99 -4.19 -4.51 9.24
C PHE A 99 -5.13 -3.93 10.29
N ASP A 100 -4.99 -2.66 10.64
CA ASP A 100 -5.84 -2.00 11.62
C ASP A 100 -7.29 -1.97 11.17
N ASN A 101 -8.20 -2.16 12.12
CA ASN A 101 -9.65 -2.11 11.90
C ASN A 101 -10.17 -3.21 10.95
N LEU A 102 -9.41 -4.29 10.78
CA LEU A 102 -9.85 -5.45 10.03
C LEU A 102 -10.14 -6.61 10.99
N ASP A 103 -11.16 -7.41 10.65
CA ASP A 103 -11.40 -8.65 11.38
C ASP A 103 -10.33 -9.69 11.03
N THR A 104 -10.32 -10.81 11.76
CA THR A 104 -9.30 -11.84 11.59
C THR A 104 -9.30 -12.44 10.18
N ALA A 105 -10.48 -12.66 9.60
CA ALA A 105 -10.59 -13.23 8.26
C ALA A 105 -10.01 -12.27 7.20
N ALA A 106 -10.32 -10.98 7.30
CA ALA A 106 -9.80 -9.97 6.39
C ALA A 106 -8.28 -9.82 6.52
N GLN A 107 -7.76 -9.86 7.76
CA GLN A 107 -6.31 -9.81 8.00
C GLN A 107 -5.60 -10.99 7.36
N GLN A 108 -6.14 -12.20 7.51
CA GLN A 108 -5.55 -13.40 6.94
C GLN A 108 -5.57 -13.37 5.40
N SER A 109 -6.67 -12.92 4.83
CA SER A 109 -6.81 -12.78 3.37
C SER A 109 -5.77 -11.80 2.81
N LEU A 110 -5.61 -10.66 3.46
CA LEU A 110 -4.65 -9.64 3.05
C LEU A 110 -3.21 -10.14 3.19
N LYS A 111 -2.90 -10.82 4.29
CA LYS A 111 -1.60 -11.45 4.49
C LYS A 111 -1.28 -12.45 3.40
N ALA A 112 -2.25 -13.29 3.03
CA ALA A 112 -2.05 -14.30 1.99
C ALA A 112 -1.72 -13.65 0.65
N GLU A 113 -2.40 -12.57 0.30
CA GLU A 113 -2.12 -11.84 -0.93
C GLU A 113 -0.73 -11.21 -0.93
N LEU A 114 -0.32 -10.62 0.18
CA LEU A 114 1.01 -10.05 0.31
C LEU A 114 2.10 -11.12 0.19
N GLN A 115 1.91 -12.27 0.83
CA GLN A 115 2.86 -13.37 0.74
C GLN A 115 2.97 -13.93 -0.68
N GLN A 116 1.83 -14.06 -1.35
CA GLN A 116 1.80 -14.54 -2.73
C GLN A 116 2.49 -13.57 -3.68
N ALA A 117 2.27 -12.28 -3.50
CA ALA A 117 2.89 -11.25 -4.32
C ALA A 117 4.41 -11.20 -4.13
N ALA A 118 4.88 -11.53 -2.95
CA ALA A 118 6.29 -11.48 -2.61
C ALA A 118 7.08 -12.71 -3.09
N ASN A 119 6.40 -13.79 -3.41
CA ASN A 119 7.00 -14.97 -4.00
C ASN A 119 7.04 -14.79 -5.54
#